data_f706243d355ccc26906e88c493f1f872
#
_entry.id   f706243d355ccc26906e88c493f1f872
#
_cell.length_a   1.000
_cell.length_b   1.000
_cell.length_c   1.000
_cell.angle_alpha   90.00
_cell.angle_beta   90.00
_cell.angle_gamma   90.00
#
_symmetry.space_group_name_H-M   'P 1'
#
loop_
_entity.id
_entity.type
_entity.pdbx_description
1 polymer ?
#
loop_
_entity_poly.entity_id
_entity_poly.type
_entity_poly.pdbx_seq_one_letter_code
_entity_poly.pdbx_strand_id
1 'polypeptide(L)'
;MSASSAAARPGDAVTGAAVPTHRSAPGRPAPVVLFDLDDTLMAHREAVQLGIEQHMRIRAYDPVAGLDVPVLWHELEERHYHAYLAGELTFEGQRRARARDFALAHGESLDDPAAGAWFDEYFAHYRASWRVHADVARSFAALEAGLPGVRFGVITNGELDFQLAKLDRLGLTERFEHVVASGALGFAKPDPAIFLAAVERFAETGPLGPVAYVGDRLRTDAIGAAEAGLLGVWLNRVDATPDPAEAALARELGVLEATTLDEASALLVSRLG
;
A
#
# COMPACT_ATOMS: atom_id res chain seq x y z
N MET A 1 47.89 52.37 -24.10
CA MET A 1 48.04 52.80 -22.73
C MET A 1 47.12 51.97 -21.87
N SER A 2 47.74 51.17 -21.11
CA SER A 2 47.46 50.54 -19.80
C SER A 2 46.12 49.81 -19.61
N ALA A 3 46.29 48.52 -19.63
CA ALA A 3 45.43 47.54 -19.06
C ALA A 3 45.41 47.66 -17.51
N SER A 4 44.26 47.43 -16.89
CA SER A 4 44.20 47.05 -15.48
C SER A 4 43.36 45.81 -15.34
N SER A 5 44.03 44.73 -14.98
CA SER A 5 43.53 43.43 -14.57
C SER A 5 42.95 43.58 -13.17
N ALA A 6 41.71 43.06 -12.96
CA ALA A 6 41.20 42.81 -11.64
C ALA A 6 40.84 41.32 -11.52
N ALA A 7 41.58 40.65 -10.67
CA ALA A 7 41.50 39.25 -10.34
C ALA A 7 40.17 38.88 -9.64
N ALA A 8 39.59 37.78 -10.09
CA ALA A 8 38.48 37.10 -9.40
C ALA A 8 39.01 36.37 -8.15
N ARG A 9 38.31 36.52 -7.04
CA ARG A 9 38.52 35.72 -5.81
C ARG A 9 37.76 34.39 -5.92
N PRO A 10 38.36 33.28 -5.54
CA PRO A 10 37.63 32.01 -5.41
C PRO A 10 37.04 31.85 -4.01
N GLY A 11 35.88 31.27 -3.94
CA GLY A 11 35.46 30.52 -2.76
C GLY A 11 34.22 31.01 -2.05
N ASP A 12 33.13 30.40 -2.34
CA ASP A 12 32.15 30.04 -1.31
C ASP A 12 31.64 28.63 -1.64
N ALA A 13 32.25 27.66 -0.97
CA ALA A 13 31.81 26.29 -0.99
C ALA A 13 30.49 26.18 -0.20
N VAL A 14 29.43 25.91 -0.92
CA VAL A 14 28.16 25.50 -0.30
C VAL A 14 28.40 24.14 0.37
N THR A 15 28.53 24.16 1.69
CA THR A 15 28.57 22.97 2.51
C THR A 15 27.19 22.31 2.43
N GLY A 16 27.11 21.24 1.67
CA GLY A 16 25.98 20.33 1.69
C GLY A 16 25.84 19.75 3.10
N ALA A 17 24.69 19.99 3.72
CA ALA A 17 24.32 19.34 4.97
C ALA A 17 24.29 17.83 4.74
N ALA A 18 25.21 17.12 5.36
CA ALA A 18 25.23 15.66 5.39
C ALA A 18 23.98 15.18 6.14
N VAL A 19 23.15 14.39 5.46
CA VAL A 19 22.10 13.59 6.09
C VAL A 19 22.79 12.74 7.16
N PRO A 20 22.31 12.75 8.42
CA PRO A 20 22.92 11.94 9.47
C PRO A 20 22.70 10.46 9.15
N THR A 21 23.73 9.80 8.64
CA THR A 21 23.79 8.34 8.58
C THR A 21 23.89 7.85 10.02
N HIS A 22 22.79 7.39 10.59
CA HIS A 22 22.81 6.65 11.85
C HIS A 22 23.63 5.38 11.65
N ARG A 23 24.89 5.44 12.07
CA ARG A 23 25.72 4.24 12.21
C ARG A 23 25.17 3.39 13.34
N SER A 24 24.58 2.24 12.99
CA SER A 24 24.22 1.20 13.92
C SER A 24 25.45 0.79 14.73
N ALA A 25 25.24 0.50 16.03
CA ALA A 25 26.29 -0.08 16.88
C ALA A 25 26.77 -1.41 16.26
N PRO A 26 28.05 -1.76 16.37
CA PRO A 26 28.56 -3.02 15.84
C PRO A 26 27.96 -4.19 16.61
N GLY A 27 27.04 -4.94 16.04
CA GLY A 27 26.56 -6.16 16.71
C GLY A 27 25.33 -6.85 16.13
N ARG A 28 24.29 -6.17 15.73
CA ARG A 28 23.06 -6.80 15.23
C ARG A 28 22.58 -6.15 13.93
N PRO A 29 22.30 -6.94 12.86
CA PRO A 29 21.71 -6.40 11.65
C PRO A 29 20.38 -5.72 11.95
N ALA A 30 20.11 -4.61 11.28
CA ALA A 30 18.89 -3.85 11.47
C ALA A 30 17.65 -4.65 11.02
N PRO A 31 16.55 -4.64 11.80
CA PRO A 31 15.32 -5.29 11.39
C PRO A 31 14.71 -4.59 10.16
N VAL A 32 13.93 -5.34 9.39
CA VAL A 32 13.17 -4.84 8.25
C VAL A 32 11.69 -5.00 8.55
N VAL A 33 10.92 -3.93 8.39
CA VAL A 33 9.46 -3.97 8.48
C VAL A 33 8.87 -3.60 7.12
N LEU A 34 8.19 -4.56 6.53
CA LEU A 34 7.51 -4.45 5.26
C LEU A 34 6.03 -4.21 5.49
N PHE A 35 5.41 -3.39 4.66
CA PHE A 35 3.99 -3.07 4.77
C PHE A 35 3.26 -3.36 3.46
N ASP A 36 2.01 -3.77 3.54
CA ASP A 36 1.06 -3.54 2.48
C ASP A 36 0.71 -2.04 2.40
N LEU A 37 0.09 -1.62 1.29
CA LEU A 37 -0.25 -0.21 1.09
C LEU A 37 -1.75 0.05 1.32
N ASP A 38 -2.62 -0.65 0.58
CA ASP A 38 -4.05 -0.36 0.53
C ASP A 38 -4.76 -0.94 1.78
N ASP A 39 -5.49 -0.10 2.52
CA ASP A 39 -6.10 -0.38 3.84
C ASP A 39 -5.11 -0.72 4.97
N THR A 40 -3.83 -0.77 4.68
CA THR A 40 -2.77 -0.86 5.70
C THR A 40 -2.22 0.52 6.05
N LEU A 41 -1.60 1.21 5.10
CA LEU A 41 -1.08 2.57 5.25
C LEU A 41 -2.04 3.62 4.70
N MET A 42 -2.64 3.36 3.54
CA MET A 42 -3.62 4.20 2.88
C MET A 42 -5.03 3.76 3.25
N ALA A 43 -5.92 4.70 3.58
CA ALA A 43 -7.34 4.46 3.82
C ALA A 43 -8.07 4.22 2.47
N HIS A 44 -7.82 3.06 1.85
CA HIS A 44 -8.28 2.73 0.51
C HIS A 44 -9.80 2.61 0.43
N ARG A 45 -10.43 1.79 1.29
CA ARG A 45 -11.90 1.60 1.32
C ARG A 45 -12.63 2.92 1.52
N GLU A 46 -12.12 3.76 2.39
CA GLU A 46 -12.69 5.08 2.63
C GLU A 46 -12.55 6.00 1.41
N ALA A 47 -11.40 5.99 0.73
CA ALA A 47 -11.20 6.75 -0.50
C ALA A 47 -12.13 6.27 -1.63
N VAL A 48 -12.34 4.96 -1.76
CA VAL A 48 -13.29 4.33 -2.68
C VAL A 48 -14.71 4.80 -2.39
N GLN A 49 -15.14 4.72 -1.12
CA GLN A 49 -16.46 5.15 -0.70
C GLN A 49 -16.69 6.65 -0.97
N LEU A 50 -15.79 7.52 -0.53
CA LEU A 50 -15.89 8.96 -0.79
C LEU A 50 -15.88 9.28 -2.29
N GLY A 51 -15.09 8.54 -3.06
CA GLY A 51 -15.03 8.69 -4.51
C GLY A 51 -16.35 8.38 -5.20
N ILE A 52 -16.98 7.24 -4.87
CA ILE A 52 -18.25 6.86 -5.48
C ILE A 52 -19.41 7.74 -5.02
N GLU A 53 -19.46 8.11 -3.74
CA GLU A 53 -20.48 9.03 -3.22
C GLU A 53 -20.39 10.41 -3.88
N GLN A 54 -19.19 10.94 -4.10
CA GLN A 54 -18.99 12.20 -4.80
C GLN A 54 -19.40 12.11 -6.28
N HIS A 55 -19.04 11.00 -6.92
CA HIS A 55 -19.40 10.76 -8.31
C HIS A 55 -20.91 10.68 -8.50
N MET A 56 -21.63 9.96 -7.65
CA MET A 56 -23.10 9.89 -7.65
C MET A 56 -23.75 11.27 -7.52
N ARG A 57 -23.24 12.10 -6.61
CA ARG A 57 -23.77 13.47 -6.42
C ARG A 57 -23.63 14.32 -7.67
N ILE A 58 -22.48 14.23 -8.34
CA ILE A 58 -22.21 15.02 -9.55
C ILE A 58 -23.06 14.54 -10.72
N ARG A 59 -23.24 13.23 -10.85
CA ARG A 59 -24.09 12.63 -11.90
C ARG A 59 -25.57 12.68 -11.57
N ALA A 60 -25.94 13.20 -10.40
CA ALA A 60 -27.32 13.30 -9.91
C ALA A 60 -28.07 11.96 -9.95
N TYR A 61 -27.37 10.86 -9.58
CA TYR A 61 -28.04 9.57 -9.42
C TYR A 61 -28.97 9.59 -8.22
N ASP A 62 -30.22 9.22 -8.44
CA ASP A 62 -31.20 9.05 -7.37
C ASP A 62 -30.85 7.82 -6.50
N PRO A 63 -31.08 7.89 -5.18
CA PRO A 63 -30.99 6.73 -4.33
C PRO A 63 -31.95 5.63 -4.78
N VAL A 64 -31.42 4.43 -5.00
CA VAL A 64 -32.25 3.24 -5.32
C VAL A 64 -32.62 2.54 -4.02
N ALA A 65 -33.91 2.33 -3.77
CA ALA A 65 -34.37 1.71 -2.55
C ALA A 65 -33.80 0.29 -2.39
N GLY A 66 -33.19 0.03 -1.22
CA GLY A 66 -32.58 -1.25 -0.91
C GLY A 66 -31.20 -1.48 -1.52
N LEU A 67 -30.63 -0.49 -2.21
CA LEU A 67 -29.26 -0.57 -2.75
C LEU A 67 -28.27 0.12 -1.80
N ASP A 68 -27.35 -0.65 -1.27
CA ASP A 68 -26.19 -0.14 -0.52
C ASP A 68 -25.05 0.15 -1.52
N VAL A 69 -24.79 1.42 -1.76
CA VAL A 69 -23.83 1.86 -2.79
C VAL A 69 -22.40 1.41 -2.51
N PRO A 70 -21.84 1.58 -1.30
CA PRO A 70 -20.53 1.04 -0.94
C PRO A 70 -20.42 -0.46 -1.16
N VAL A 71 -21.43 -1.22 -0.74
CA VAL A 71 -21.46 -2.68 -0.92
C VAL A 71 -21.51 -3.05 -2.40
N LEU A 72 -22.43 -2.47 -3.17
CA LEU A 72 -22.51 -2.72 -4.61
C LEU A 72 -21.19 -2.42 -5.31
N TRP A 73 -20.60 -1.25 -5.03
CA TRP A 73 -19.35 -0.84 -5.68
C TRP A 73 -18.21 -1.80 -5.37
N HIS A 74 -18.10 -2.25 -4.13
CA HIS A 74 -17.12 -3.25 -3.71
C HIS A 74 -17.34 -4.61 -4.39
N GLU A 75 -18.58 -5.10 -4.43
CA GLU A 75 -18.91 -6.36 -5.12
C GLU A 75 -18.58 -6.32 -6.62
N LEU A 76 -18.83 -5.18 -7.28
CA LEU A 76 -18.44 -4.98 -8.67
C LEU A 76 -16.92 -4.92 -8.85
N GLU A 77 -16.21 -4.32 -7.90
CA GLU A 77 -14.75 -4.30 -7.88
C GLU A 77 -14.18 -5.70 -7.81
N GLU A 78 -14.56 -6.47 -6.82
CA GLU A 78 -14.09 -7.85 -6.65
C GLU A 78 -14.41 -8.70 -7.88
N ARG A 79 -15.66 -8.65 -8.37
CA ARG A 79 -16.10 -9.43 -9.53
C ARG A 79 -15.24 -9.16 -10.76
N HIS A 80 -15.11 -7.91 -11.16
CA HIS A 80 -14.43 -7.55 -12.41
C HIS A 80 -12.91 -7.58 -12.28
N TYR A 81 -12.37 -7.36 -11.07
CA TYR A 81 -10.94 -7.53 -10.82
C TYR A 81 -10.52 -9.00 -10.86
N HIS A 82 -11.35 -9.91 -10.34
CA HIS A 82 -11.12 -11.35 -10.47
C HIS A 82 -11.16 -11.80 -11.94
N ALA A 83 -12.10 -11.29 -12.75
CA ALA A 83 -12.14 -11.56 -14.19
C ALA A 83 -10.90 -11.03 -14.92
N TYR A 84 -10.36 -9.90 -14.50
CA TYR A 84 -9.07 -9.39 -14.98
C TYR A 84 -7.90 -10.32 -14.61
N LEU A 85 -7.82 -10.76 -13.35
CA LEU A 85 -6.78 -11.69 -12.91
C LEU A 85 -6.86 -13.05 -13.60
N ALA A 86 -8.05 -13.51 -13.97
CA ALA A 86 -8.28 -14.72 -14.76
C ALA A 86 -7.93 -14.54 -16.24
N GLY A 87 -7.57 -13.33 -16.70
CA GLY A 87 -7.29 -13.03 -18.11
C GLY A 87 -8.53 -12.91 -19.01
N GLU A 88 -9.73 -12.88 -18.43
CA GLU A 88 -11.00 -12.73 -19.14
C GLU A 88 -11.26 -11.29 -19.58
N LEU A 89 -10.74 -10.34 -18.82
CA LEU A 89 -10.82 -8.90 -19.10
C LEU A 89 -9.43 -8.27 -19.14
N THR A 90 -9.30 -7.19 -19.92
CA THR A 90 -8.15 -6.30 -19.82
C THR A 90 -8.28 -5.41 -18.58
N PHE A 91 -7.20 -4.76 -18.15
CA PHE A 91 -7.23 -3.79 -17.05
C PHE A 91 -8.23 -2.67 -17.29
N GLU A 92 -8.29 -2.10 -18.50
CA GLU A 92 -9.29 -1.11 -18.87
C GLU A 92 -10.70 -1.72 -19.04
N GLY A 93 -10.77 -2.97 -19.49
CA GLY A 93 -12.04 -3.69 -19.65
C GLY A 93 -12.77 -3.88 -18.32
N GLN A 94 -12.06 -4.24 -17.24
CA GLN A 94 -12.66 -4.39 -15.91
C GLN A 94 -13.20 -3.05 -15.37
N ARG A 95 -12.52 -1.95 -15.61
CA ARG A 95 -12.96 -0.60 -15.22
C ARG A 95 -14.27 -0.21 -15.90
N ARG A 96 -14.33 -0.41 -17.23
CA ARG A 96 -15.54 -0.15 -18.02
C ARG A 96 -16.69 -1.06 -17.63
N ALA A 97 -16.43 -2.32 -17.34
CA ALA A 97 -17.46 -3.25 -16.88
C ALA A 97 -18.05 -2.82 -15.52
N ARG A 98 -17.22 -2.42 -14.57
CA ARG A 98 -17.67 -1.86 -13.29
C ARG A 98 -18.55 -0.63 -13.50
N ALA A 99 -18.12 0.32 -14.34
CA ALA A 99 -18.89 1.52 -14.66
C ALA A 99 -20.24 1.19 -15.25
N ARG A 100 -20.30 0.26 -16.23
CA ARG A 100 -21.56 -0.16 -16.87
C ARG A 100 -22.53 -0.80 -15.88
N ASP A 101 -22.04 -1.74 -15.07
CA ASP A 101 -22.90 -2.46 -14.13
C ASP A 101 -23.43 -1.54 -13.04
N PHE A 102 -22.59 -0.61 -12.56
CA PHE A 102 -23.01 0.39 -11.59
C PHE A 102 -24.04 1.38 -12.16
N ALA A 103 -23.76 1.95 -13.32
CA ALA A 103 -24.69 2.87 -13.99
C ALA A 103 -26.03 2.20 -14.32
N LEU A 104 -25.99 0.93 -14.77
CA LEU A 104 -27.19 0.15 -15.05
C LEU A 104 -28.06 -0.06 -13.81
N ALA A 105 -27.45 -0.31 -12.64
CA ALA A 105 -28.16 -0.41 -11.37
C ALA A 105 -28.88 0.89 -11.00
N HIS A 106 -28.44 2.02 -11.54
CA HIS A 106 -29.07 3.34 -11.38
C HIS A 106 -29.90 3.77 -12.60
N GLY A 107 -30.21 2.84 -13.53
CA GLY A 107 -31.07 3.08 -14.68
C GLY A 107 -30.39 3.77 -15.86
N GLU A 108 -29.06 3.95 -15.85
CA GLU A 108 -28.27 4.51 -16.95
C GLU A 108 -27.57 3.38 -17.74
N SER A 109 -27.73 3.41 -19.08
CA SER A 109 -27.01 2.47 -19.97
C SER A 109 -25.85 3.18 -20.64
N LEU A 110 -24.64 2.63 -20.45
CA LEU A 110 -23.40 3.19 -21.02
C LEU A 110 -22.87 2.30 -22.14
N ASP A 111 -22.52 2.91 -23.26
CA ASP A 111 -21.66 2.27 -24.26
C ASP A 111 -20.19 2.24 -23.79
N ASP A 112 -19.31 1.66 -24.59
CA ASP A 112 -17.92 1.44 -24.18
C ASP A 112 -17.14 2.75 -23.97
N PRO A 113 -17.20 3.76 -24.86
CA PRO A 113 -16.60 5.07 -24.61
C PRO A 113 -17.17 5.79 -23.38
N ALA A 114 -18.50 5.79 -23.21
CA ALA A 114 -19.15 6.44 -22.08
C ALA A 114 -18.78 5.76 -20.74
N ALA A 115 -18.66 4.43 -20.72
CA ALA A 115 -18.20 3.70 -19.55
C ALA A 115 -16.76 4.04 -19.16
N GLY A 116 -15.88 4.24 -20.14
CA GLY A 116 -14.52 4.72 -19.91
C GLY A 116 -14.51 6.11 -19.27
N ALA A 117 -15.21 7.07 -19.87
CA ALA A 117 -15.31 8.43 -19.35
C ALA A 117 -15.95 8.47 -17.95
N TRP A 118 -16.98 7.67 -17.71
CA TRP A 118 -17.61 7.52 -16.39
C TRP A 118 -16.61 7.06 -15.34
N PHE A 119 -15.82 6.03 -15.67
CA PHE A 119 -14.83 5.52 -14.74
C PHE A 119 -13.72 6.55 -14.47
N ASP A 120 -13.26 7.28 -15.47
CA ASP A 120 -12.24 8.31 -15.31
C ASP A 120 -12.70 9.45 -14.39
N GLU A 121 -13.98 9.87 -14.48
CA GLU A 121 -14.59 10.84 -13.57
C GLU A 121 -14.63 10.30 -12.13
N TYR A 122 -15.13 9.07 -11.92
CA TYR A 122 -15.08 8.42 -10.61
C TYR A 122 -13.66 8.35 -10.07
N PHE A 123 -12.73 7.92 -10.90
CA PHE A 123 -11.33 7.71 -10.52
C PHE A 123 -10.65 9.02 -10.10
N ALA A 124 -11.01 10.14 -10.68
CA ALA A 124 -10.54 11.46 -10.24
C ALA A 124 -10.99 11.77 -8.80
N HIS A 125 -12.24 11.45 -8.45
CA HIS A 125 -12.77 11.62 -7.08
C HIS A 125 -12.11 10.67 -6.09
N TYR A 126 -11.92 9.41 -6.46
CA TYR A 126 -11.18 8.44 -5.67
C TYR A 126 -9.75 8.93 -5.37
N ARG A 127 -9.01 9.38 -6.40
CA ARG A 127 -7.65 9.92 -6.22
C ARG A 127 -7.61 11.19 -5.35
N ALA A 128 -8.62 12.05 -5.45
CA ALA A 128 -8.72 13.23 -4.60
C ALA A 128 -8.95 12.90 -3.12
N SER A 129 -9.48 11.70 -2.84
CA SER A 129 -9.79 11.21 -1.50
C SER A 129 -8.65 10.38 -0.86
N TRP A 130 -7.53 10.20 -1.55
CA TRP A 130 -6.39 9.44 -1.00
C TRP A 130 -5.82 10.10 0.24
N ARG A 131 -5.72 9.34 1.32
CA ARG A 131 -5.08 9.77 2.56
C ARG A 131 -4.47 8.59 3.31
N VAL A 132 -3.49 8.87 4.15
CA VAL A 132 -2.95 7.88 5.09
C VAL A 132 -3.90 7.70 6.28
N HIS A 133 -3.88 6.51 6.89
CA HIS A 133 -4.54 6.33 8.18
C HIS A 133 -3.89 7.20 9.27
N ALA A 134 -4.67 7.64 10.24
CA ALA A 134 -4.23 8.59 11.27
C ALA A 134 -3.12 8.05 12.20
N ASP A 135 -2.96 6.74 12.27
CA ASP A 135 -1.95 6.06 13.09
C ASP A 135 -0.59 5.85 12.39
N VAL A 136 -0.49 6.08 11.07
CA VAL A 136 0.72 5.82 10.28
C VAL A 136 1.94 6.56 10.81
N ALA A 137 1.83 7.87 10.99
CA ALA A 137 2.97 8.69 11.42
C ALA A 137 3.48 8.29 12.82
N ARG A 138 2.56 7.99 13.73
CA ARG A 138 2.92 7.56 15.11
C ARG A 138 3.55 6.17 15.11
N SER A 139 3.04 5.26 14.27
CA SER A 139 3.56 3.92 14.09
C SER A 139 5.01 3.93 13.61
N PHE A 140 5.32 4.70 12.56
CA PHE A 140 6.70 4.86 12.09
C PHE A 140 7.62 5.41 13.19
N ALA A 141 7.19 6.45 13.90
CA ALA A 141 7.98 7.02 14.98
C ALA A 141 8.23 6.02 16.12
N ALA A 142 7.24 5.20 16.48
CA ALA A 142 7.38 4.15 17.49
C ALA A 142 8.34 3.04 17.05
N LEU A 143 8.28 2.61 15.79
CA LEU A 143 9.21 1.62 15.23
C LEU A 143 10.64 2.16 15.17
N GLU A 144 10.84 3.39 14.72
CA GLU A 144 12.16 4.03 14.68
C GLU A 144 12.78 4.16 16.09
N ALA A 145 11.96 4.50 17.08
CA ALA A 145 12.42 4.61 18.47
C ALA A 145 12.71 3.26 19.13
N GLY A 146 11.87 2.25 18.86
CA GLY A 146 11.97 0.92 19.48
C GLY A 146 12.92 -0.05 18.76
N LEU A 147 13.20 0.17 17.49
CA LEU A 147 14.03 -0.68 16.63
C LEU A 147 15.12 0.17 15.95
N PRO A 148 16.21 0.48 16.65
CA PRO A 148 17.26 1.36 16.09
C PRO A 148 17.81 0.85 14.76
N GLY A 149 17.76 1.72 13.74
CA GLY A 149 18.19 1.41 12.38
C GLY A 149 17.20 0.59 11.55
N VAL A 150 15.95 0.44 12.01
CA VAL A 150 14.89 -0.24 11.26
C VAL A 150 14.80 0.29 9.83
N ARG A 151 14.59 -0.62 8.88
CA ARG A 151 14.45 -0.35 7.46
C ARG A 151 13.02 -0.65 7.03
N PHE A 152 12.45 0.20 6.18
CA PHE A 152 11.07 0.06 5.75
C PHE A 152 10.94 -0.23 4.26
N GLY A 153 9.97 -1.05 3.89
CA GLY A 153 9.60 -1.32 2.50
C GLY A 153 8.11 -1.57 2.32
N VAL A 154 7.69 -1.61 1.08
CA VAL A 154 6.30 -1.92 0.68
C VAL A 154 6.29 -3.14 -0.21
N ILE A 155 5.33 -4.06 0.03
CA ILE A 155 4.93 -5.10 -0.91
C ILE A 155 3.44 -4.94 -1.20
N THR A 156 3.08 -4.73 -2.46
CA THR A 156 1.70 -4.46 -2.86
C THR A 156 1.30 -5.23 -4.10
N ASN A 157 0.02 -5.66 -4.18
CA ASN A 157 -0.53 -6.20 -5.41
C ASN A 157 -1.02 -5.06 -6.30
N GLY A 158 -0.51 -4.98 -7.53
CA GLY A 158 -0.88 -3.96 -8.51
C GLY A 158 0.29 -3.51 -9.38
N GLU A 159 0.02 -2.54 -10.26
CA GLU A 159 1.01 -1.96 -11.16
C GLU A 159 1.95 -1.00 -10.41
N LEU A 160 3.26 -1.15 -10.61
CA LEU A 160 4.29 -0.41 -9.87
C LEU A 160 4.10 1.10 -9.98
N ASP A 161 3.95 1.64 -11.19
CA ASP A 161 3.82 3.07 -11.42
C ASP A 161 2.60 3.67 -10.70
N PHE A 162 1.51 2.90 -10.63
CA PHE A 162 0.32 3.32 -9.92
C PHE A 162 0.51 3.34 -8.40
N GLN A 163 1.19 2.36 -7.85
CA GLN A 163 1.48 2.31 -6.41
C GLN A 163 2.51 3.37 -6.00
N LEU A 164 3.51 3.64 -6.84
CA LEU A 164 4.44 4.76 -6.63
C LEU A 164 3.73 6.11 -6.64
N ALA A 165 2.77 6.32 -7.55
CA ALA A 165 1.96 7.54 -7.58
C ALA A 165 1.09 7.72 -6.32
N LYS A 166 0.60 6.62 -5.72
CA LYS A 166 -0.07 6.67 -4.40
C LYS A 166 0.90 7.11 -3.31
N LEU A 167 2.06 6.47 -3.21
CA LEU A 167 3.08 6.79 -2.20
C LEU A 167 3.53 8.25 -2.28
N ASP A 168 3.75 8.76 -3.50
CA ASP A 168 4.11 10.16 -3.74
C ASP A 168 3.00 11.11 -3.26
N ARG A 169 1.75 10.85 -3.67
CA ARG A 169 0.60 11.67 -3.27
C ARG A 169 0.35 11.66 -1.77
N LEU A 170 0.68 10.55 -1.09
CA LEU A 170 0.54 10.38 0.36
C LEU A 170 1.75 10.93 1.14
N GLY A 171 2.80 11.38 0.47
CA GLY A 171 4.04 11.87 1.11
C GLY A 171 4.84 10.76 1.80
N LEU A 172 4.74 9.52 1.31
CA LEU A 172 5.37 8.35 1.92
C LEU A 172 6.60 7.84 1.14
N THR A 173 6.89 8.34 -0.06
CA THR A 173 7.96 7.82 -0.94
C THR A 173 9.30 7.72 -0.22
N GLU A 174 9.72 8.78 0.47
CA GLU A 174 11.01 8.84 1.17
C GLU A 174 11.10 7.95 2.43
N ARG A 175 10.00 7.32 2.82
CA ARG A 175 9.97 6.42 3.98
C ARG A 175 10.43 5.01 3.65
N PHE A 176 10.36 4.62 2.37
CA PHE A 176 10.60 3.26 1.96
C PHE A 176 11.87 3.13 1.14
N GLU A 177 12.71 2.20 1.55
CA GLU A 177 13.94 1.87 0.82
C GLU A 177 13.64 1.12 -0.47
N HIS A 178 12.64 0.22 -0.42
CA HIS A 178 12.20 -0.56 -1.58
C HIS A 178 10.67 -0.66 -1.64
N VAL A 179 10.17 -0.62 -2.87
CA VAL A 179 8.77 -0.90 -3.21
C VAL A 179 8.73 -2.09 -4.16
N VAL A 180 8.01 -3.13 -3.78
CA VAL A 180 7.82 -4.36 -4.57
C VAL A 180 6.36 -4.46 -4.95
N ALA A 181 6.08 -4.42 -6.25
CA ALA A 181 4.74 -4.51 -6.81
C ALA A 181 4.58 -5.76 -7.69
N SER A 182 3.46 -6.45 -7.58
CA SER A 182 3.20 -7.69 -8.30
C SER A 182 3.21 -7.52 -9.82
N GLY A 183 2.74 -6.38 -10.35
CA GLY A 183 2.74 -6.10 -11.78
C GLY A 183 4.12 -6.04 -12.40
N ALA A 184 5.16 -5.70 -11.61
CA ALA A 184 6.55 -5.70 -12.08
C ALA A 184 7.22 -7.08 -12.02
N LEU A 185 6.68 -8.04 -11.26
CA LEU A 185 7.29 -9.33 -11.00
C LEU A 185 6.58 -10.50 -11.71
N GLY A 186 5.30 -10.35 -12.06
CA GLY A 186 4.49 -11.40 -12.66
C GLY A 186 3.94 -12.43 -11.65
N PHE A 187 4.14 -12.23 -10.36
CA PHE A 187 3.53 -13.00 -9.27
C PHE A 187 3.07 -12.07 -8.15
N ALA A 188 2.05 -12.47 -7.41
CA ALA A 188 1.34 -11.62 -6.47
C ALA A 188 1.21 -12.29 -5.09
N LYS A 189 1.02 -11.51 -4.04
CA LYS A 189 0.62 -12.04 -2.72
C LYS A 189 -0.66 -12.87 -2.87
N PRO A 190 -0.79 -14.03 -2.25
CA PRO A 190 0.05 -14.61 -1.18
C PRO A 190 1.21 -15.48 -1.64
N ASP A 191 1.61 -15.48 -2.93
CA ASP A 191 2.76 -16.28 -3.37
C ASP A 191 4.02 -15.91 -2.56
N PRO A 192 4.68 -16.88 -1.89
CA PRO A 192 5.91 -16.62 -1.13
C PRO A 192 7.00 -15.92 -1.93
N ALA A 193 7.04 -16.09 -3.25
CA ALA A 193 8.04 -15.51 -4.12
C ALA A 193 8.10 -13.97 -4.03
N ILE A 194 6.95 -13.29 -3.85
CA ILE A 194 6.93 -11.82 -3.78
C ILE A 194 7.58 -11.32 -2.47
N PHE A 195 7.37 -12.02 -1.36
CA PHE A 195 7.98 -11.69 -0.07
C PHE A 195 9.48 -11.94 -0.10
N LEU A 196 9.91 -13.08 -0.67
CA LEU A 196 11.32 -13.42 -0.84
C LEU A 196 12.05 -12.43 -1.75
N ALA A 197 11.42 -12.00 -2.85
CA ALA A 197 11.98 -10.96 -3.72
C ALA A 197 12.19 -9.62 -3.00
N ALA A 198 11.32 -9.25 -2.08
CA ALA A 198 11.51 -8.08 -1.24
C ALA A 198 12.70 -8.27 -0.28
N VAL A 199 12.80 -9.42 0.38
CA VAL A 199 13.92 -9.76 1.28
C VAL A 199 15.26 -9.71 0.54
N GLU A 200 15.34 -10.25 -0.68
CA GLU A 200 16.54 -10.20 -1.51
C GLU A 200 16.98 -8.76 -1.81
N ARG A 201 16.07 -7.86 -2.19
CA ARG A 201 16.39 -6.45 -2.42
C ARG A 201 16.97 -5.77 -1.18
N PHE A 202 16.45 -6.07 -0.01
CA PHE A 202 17.01 -5.55 1.24
C PHE A 202 18.37 -6.15 1.58
N ALA A 203 18.62 -7.42 1.20
CA ALA A 203 19.94 -8.08 1.37
C ALA A 203 21.01 -7.46 0.49
N GLU A 204 20.65 -6.99 -0.71
CA GLU A 204 21.58 -6.32 -1.65
C GLU A 204 22.07 -4.97 -1.11
N THR A 205 21.26 -4.27 -0.32
CA THR A 205 21.55 -2.92 0.19
C THR A 205 22.12 -2.91 1.61
N GLY A 206 22.14 -4.07 2.31
CA GLY A 206 22.77 -4.18 3.62
C GLY A 206 22.47 -5.47 4.37
N PRO A 207 23.12 -5.70 5.53
CA PRO A 207 22.88 -6.86 6.35
C PRO A 207 21.43 -6.93 6.82
N LEU A 208 20.81 -8.12 6.72
CA LEU A 208 19.44 -8.37 7.17
C LEU A 208 19.38 -8.79 8.63
N GLY A 209 18.59 -8.06 9.43
CA GLY A 209 18.04 -8.54 10.68
C GLY A 209 16.74 -9.33 10.48
N PRO A 210 15.95 -9.54 11.54
CA PRO A 210 14.62 -10.13 11.42
C PRO A 210 13.73 -9.31 10.48
N VAL A 211 12.90 -10.00 9.69
CA VAL A 211 11.98 -9.36 8.74
C VAL A 211 10.54 -9.62 9.18
N ALA A 212 9.75 -8.56 9.26
CA ALA A 212 8.32 -8.63 9.51
C ALA A 212 7.52 -8.03 8.35
N TYR A 213 6.29 -8.46 8.22
CA TYR A 213 5.33 -7.92 7.25
C TYR A 213 4.01 -7.61 7.93
N VAL A 214 3.44 -6.43 7.65
CA VAL A 214 2.16 -5.96 8.19
C VAL A 214 1.19 -5.72 7.03
N GLY A 215 0.00 -6.32 7.08
CA GLY A 215 -1.03 -6.11 6.06
C GLY A 215 -2.43 -6.39 6.58
N ASP A 216 -3.46 -5.87 5.86
CA ASP A 216 -4.86 -5.91 6.31
C ASP A 216 -5.60 -7.21 5.95
N ARG A 217 -5.06 -8.01 5.04
CA ARG A 217 -5.68 -9.26 4.61
C ARG A 217 -4.99 -10.47 5.26
N LEU A 218 -5.73 -11.22 6.08
CA LEU A 218 -5.17 -12.36 6.82
C LEU A 218 -4.46 -13.35 5.89
N ARG A 219 -5.17 -13.87 4.86
CA ARG A 219 -4.60 -14.89 3.95
C ARG A 219 -3.51 -14.32 3.04
N THR A 220 -3.81 -13.19 2.40
CA THR A 220 -2.95 -12.62 1.36
C THR A 220 -1.67 -12.03 1.91
N ASP A 221 -1.76 -11.41 3.09
CA ASP A 221 -0.66 -10.66 3.70
C ASP A 221 0.02 -11.46 4.81
N ALA A 222 -0.64 -11.62 5.94
CA ALA A 222 -0.01 -12.12 7.15
C ALA A 222 0.35 -13.60 7.06
N ILE A 223 -0.56 -14.44 6.57
CA ILE A 223 -0.28 -15.87 6.36
C ILE A 223 0.73 -16.05 5.21
N GLY A 224 0.55 -15.34 4.07
CA GLY A 224 1.50 -15.40 2.96
C GLY A 224 2.92 -15.02 3.37
N ALA A 225 3.08 -13.97 4.16
CA ALA A 225 4.37 -13.58 4.72
C ALA A 225 4.95 -14.65 5.66
N ALA A 226 4.13 -15.24 6.52
CA ALA A 226 4.57 -16.28 7.46
C ALA A 226 4.97 -17.58 6.71
N GLU A 227 4.25 -17.96 5.67
CA GLU A 227 4.62 -19.08 4.78
C GLU A 227 5.97 -18.84 4.06
N ALA A 228 6.31 -17.55 3.81
CA ALA A 228 7.62 -17.16 3.27
C ALA A 228 8.72 -17.04 4.34
N GLY A 229 8.42 -17.33 5.61
CA GLY A 229 9.37 -17.29 6.74
C GLY A 229 9.55 -15.92 7.39
N LEU A 230 8.68 -14.95 7.11
CA LEU A 230 8.67 -13.64 7.75
C LEU A 230 7.77 -13.68 9.01
N LEU A 231 7.93 -12.71 9.92
CA LEU A 231 6.96 -12.48 10.98
C LEU A 231 5.72 -11.78 10.38
N GLY A 232 4.63 -12.52 10.17
CA GLY A 232 3.37 -11.97 9.68
C GLY A 232 2.59 -11.25 10.78
N VAL A 233 2.06 -10.06 10.47
CA VAL A 233 1.15 -9.30 11.33
C VAL A 233 -0.12 -8.99 10.54
N TRP A 234 -1.24 -9.53 10.99
CA TRP A 234 -2.54 -9.19 10.45
C TRP A 234 -3.09 -7.94 11.10
N LEU A 235 -3.27 -6.90 10.30
CA LEU A 235 -3.85 -5.63 10.72
C LEU A 235 -5.37 -5.65 10.51
N ASN A 236 -6.11 -6.16 11.48
CA ASN A 236 -7.56 -6.33 11.45
C ASN A 236 -8.30 -5.04 11.85
N ARG A 237 -8.20 -3.99 11.04
CA ARG A 237 -8.79 -2.66 11.33
C ARG A 237 -10.31 -2.66 11.45
N VAL A 238 -10.99 -3.65 10.88
CA VAL A 238 -12.45 -3.71 10.79
C VAL A 238 -13.07 -4.78 11.69
N ASP A 239 -12.29 -5.38 12.57
CA ASP A 239 -12.72 -6.47 13.48
C ASP A 239 -13.39 -7.62 12.70
N ALA A 240 -12.80 -7.97 11.56
CA ALA A 240 -13.30 -9.04 10.71
C ALA A 240 -13.13 -10.40 11.39
N THR A 241 -14.16 -11.24 11.32
CA THR A 241 -14.05 -12.64 11.75
C THR A 241 -13.43 -13.45 10.61
N PRO A 242 -12.24 -14.06 10.80
CA PRO A 242 -11.59 -14.83 9.75
C PRO A 242 -12.28 -16.18 9.52
N ASP A 243 -12.05 -16.75 8.35
CA ASP A 243 -12.38 -18.15 8.11
C ASP A 243 -11.72 -19.06 9.17
N PRO A 244 -12.43 -20.06 9.72
CA PRO A 244 -11.89 -20.92 10.78
C PRO A 244 -10.61 -21.67 10.39
N ALA A 245 -10.45 -22.08 9.12
CA ALA A 245 -9.24 -22.76 8.66
C ALA A 245 -8.07 -21.77 8.54
N GLU A 246 -8.31 -20.56 8.05
CA GLU A 246 -7.30 -19.50 8.01
C GLU A 246 -6.88 -19.08 9.42
N ALA A 247 -7.82 -18.95 10.36
CA ALA A 247 -7.53 -18.65 11.76
C ALA A 247 -6.69 -19.75 12.43
N ALA A 248 -6.92 -21.01 12.09
CA ALA A 248 -6.11 -22.13 12.58
C ALA A 248 -4.69 -22.09 12.02
N LEU A 249 -4.55 -21.88 10.71
CA LEU A 249 -3.26 -21.77 10.03
C LEU A 249 -2.45 -20.57 10.53
N ALA A 250 -3.08 -19.42 10.70
CA ALA A 250 -2.43 -18.21 11.24
C ALA A 250 -1.83 -18.46 12.63
N ARG A 251 -2.57 -19.16 13.49
CA ARG A 251 -2.07 -19.56 14.82
C ARG A 251 -0.91 -20.54 14.75
N GLU A 252 -0.97 -21.51 13.86
CA GLU A 252 0.12 -22.50 13.64
C GLU A 252 1.40 -21.80 13.17
N LEU A 253 1.28 -20.84 12.27
CA LEU A 253 2.39 -20.07 11.73
C LEU A 253 2.88 -18.95 12.65
N GLY A 254 2.20 -18.72 13.78
CA GLY A 254 2.58 -17.66 14.74
C GLY A 254 2.30 -16.24 14.25
N VAL A 255 1.33 -16.07 13.35
CA VAL A 255 0.86 -14.76 12.89
C VAL A 255 0.36 -13.95 14.08
N LEU A 256 0.78 -12.70 14.18
CA LEU A 256 0.29 -11.75 15.18
C LEU A 256 -0.95 -11.03 14.64
N GLU A 257 -1.84 -10.63 15.53
CA GLU A 257 -3.01 -9.81 15.20
C GLU A 257 -2.94 -8.48 15.93
N ALA A 258 -3.30 -7.42 15.23
CA ALA A 258 -3.44 -6.05 15.75
C ALA A 258 -4.63 -5.36 15.09
N THR A 259 -5.30 -4.45 15.78
CA THR A 259 -6.43 -3.68 15.23
C THR A 259 -6.01 -2.30 14.74
N THR A 260 -4.83 -1.84 15.16
CA THR A 260 -4.24 -0.56 14.77
C THR A 260 -2.75 -0.73 14.46
N LEU A 261 -2.17 0.20 13.68
CA LEU A 261 -0.72 0.24 13.48
C LEU A 261 0.04 0.57 14.77
N ASP A 262 -0.57 1.28 15.72
CA ASP A 262 0.04 1.52 17.03
C ASP A 262 0.26 0.20 17.79
N GLU A 263 -0.76 -0.70 17.79
CA GLU A 263 -0.63 -2.05 18.36
C GLU A 263 0.37 -2.91 17.60
N ALA A 264 0.31 -2.92 16.27
CA ALA A 264 1.26 -3.63 15.43
C ALA A 264 2.70 -3.21 15.72
N SER A 265 2.94 -1.90 15.86
CA SER A 265 4.27 -1.36 16.19
C SER A 265 4.74 -1.82 17.57
N ALA A 266 3.87 -1.81 18.58
CA ALA A 266 4.21 -2.28 19.92
C ALA A 266 4.57 -3.78 19.92
N LEU A 267 3.82 -4.60 19.19
CA LEU A 267 4.12 -6.03 19.01
C LEU A 267 5.47 -6.25 18.31
N LEU A 268 5.72 -5.50 17.23
CA LEU A 268 6.98 -5.60 16.48
C LEU A 268 8.19 -5.17 17.32
N VAL A 269 8.08 -4.08 18.06
CA VAL A 269 9.15 -3.63 18.99
C VAL A 269 9.42 -4.70 20.03
N SER A 270 8.39 -5.33 20.60
CA SER A 270 8.56 -6.42 21.58
C SER A 270 9.19 -7.68 21.01
N ARG A 271 9.00 -7.98 19.72
CA ARG A 271 9.47 -9.22 19.07
C ARG A 271 10.82 -9.09 18.39
N LEU A 272 11.15 -7.91 17.90
CA LEU A 272 12.34 -7.67 17.08
C LEU A 272 13.42 -6.85 17.80
N GLY A 273 13.07 -6.16 18.89
CA GLY A 273 13.92 -5.29 19.71
C GLY A 273 14.80 -6.00 20.74
#